data_06b5994acd954bcce3ac9f10386debbb
#
_entry.id   06b5994acd954bcce3ac9f10386debbb
#
_cell.length_a   1.000
_cell.length_b   1.000
_cell.length_c   1.000
_cell.angle_alpha   90.00
_cell.angle_beta   90.00
_cell.angle_gamma   90.00
#
_symmetry.space_group_name_H-M   'P 1'
#
loop_
_entity.id
_entity.type
_entity.pdbx_description
1 polymer ?
#
loop_
_entity_poly.entity_id
_entity_poly.type
_entity_poly.pdbx_seq_one_letter_code
_entity_poly.pdbx_strand_id
1 'polypeptide(L)'
;IVMRIMLGANSVIVGLGQGFQPVCGYNYGAGLFARVKEGYWFCVRLATCVLVVLAVLLWVFAPQLVEIFRSDPAVVAVGVAALHIQCCTVILNGFNMMGNMMTQTMGRPGIASFLALCRQGLFLAPIVLILPMMFGVLGVEMAQSVSDVLTFLVTIPFMRRILHELR
;
A
#
# COMPACT_ATOMS: atom_id res chain seq x y z
N ILE A 1 -4.12 -17.10 -3.89
CA ILE A 1 -4.91 -17.06 -2.64
C ILE A 1 -4.60 -15.77 -1.91
N VAL A 2 -3.36 -15.55 -1.45
CA VAL A 2 -2.90 -14.38 -0.70
C VAL A 2 -3.23 -13.08 -1.41
N MET A 3 -2.99 -12.98 -2.71
CA MET A 3 -3.35 -11.80 -3.52
C MET A 3 -4.85 -11.45 -3.46
N ARG A 4 -5.75 -12.44 -3.42
CA ARG A 4 -7.20 -12.17 -3.33
C ARG A 4 -7.58 -11.59 -1.97
N ILE A 5 -6.98 -12.09 -0.91
CA ILE A 5 -7.18 -11.57 0.45
C ILE A 5 -6.66 -10.12 0.54
N MET A 6 -5.47 -9.88 -0.02
CA MET A 6 -4.87 -8.54 -0.04
C MET A 6 -5.62 -7.54 -0.92
N LEU A 7 -6.26 -7.99 -2.01
CA LEU A 7 -7.16 -7.14 -2.81
C LEU A 7 -8.32 -6.61 -1.97
N GLY A 8 -8.90 -7.45 -1.11
CA GLY A 8 -9.94 -7.01 -0.18
C GLY A 8 -9.46 -5.92 0.78
N ALA A 9 -8.30 -6.13 1.41
CA ALA A 9 -7.70 -5.15 2.30
C ALA A 9 -7.37 -3.83 1.59
N ASN A 10 -6.80 -3.90 0.39
CA ASN A 10 -6.48 -2.73 -0.42
C ASN A 10 -7.73 -1.97 -0.89
N SER A 11 -8.85 -2.66 -1.16
CA SER A 11 -10.11 -2.02 -1.57
C SER A 11 -10.63 -1.03 -0.53
N VAL A 12 -10.45 -1.33 0.75
CA VAL A 12 -10.85 -0.42 1.84
C VAL A 12 -10.05 0.88 1.77
N ILE A 13 -8.75 0.80 1.50
CA ILE A 13 -7.88 1.98 1.41
C ILE A 13 -8.16 2.79 0.15
N VAL A 14 -8.43 2.11 -0.96
CA VAL A 14 -8.85 2.76 -2.21
C VAL A 14 -10.12 3.55 -1.99
N GLY A 15 -11.12 2.96 -1.31
CA GLY A 15 -12.36 3.66 -0.96
C GLY A 15 -12.13 4.89 -0.08
N LEU A 16 -11.28 4.77 0.94
CA LEU A 16 -10.89 5.90 1.79
C LEU A 16 -10.19 7.01 1.00
N GLY A 17 -9.29 6.64 0.10
CA GLY A 17 -8.58 7.58 -0.76
C GLY A 17 -9.48 8.28 -1.76
N GLN A 18 -10.44 7.57 -2.36
CA GLN A 18 -11.46 8.17 -3.24
C GLN A 18 -12.34 9.18 -2.50
N GLY A 19 -12.65 8.93 -1.22
CA GLY A 19 -13.32 9.91 -0.37
C GLY A 19 -12.46 11.12 -0.03
N PHE A 20 -11.14 10.94 0.10
CA PHE A 20 -10.20 12.02 0.37
C PHE A 20 -9.98 12.94 -0.85
N GLN A 21 -9.98 12.39 -2.07
CA GLN A 21 -9.69 13.15 -3.30
C GLN A 21 -10.55 14.40 -3.48
N PRO A 22 -11.90 14.37 -3.40
CA PRO A 22 -12.72 15.58 -3.56
C PRO A 22 -12.45 16.59 -2.46
N VAL A 23 -12.24 16.17 -1.22
CA VAL A 23 -11.91 17.06 -0.10
C VAL A 23 -10.56 17.73 -0.31
N CYS A 24 -9.56 16.98 -0.74
CA CYS A 24 -8.23 17.48 -1.06
C CYS A 24 -8.30 18.48 -2.25
N GLY A 25 -8.99 18.12 -3.33
CA GLY A 25 -9.10 18.95 -4.53
C GLY A 25 -9.80 20.28 -4.25
N TYR A 26 -10.92 20.25 -3.52
CA TYR A 26 -11.63 21.48 -3.14
C TYR A 26 -10.78 22.42 -2.29
N ASN A 27 -10.15 21.90 -1.23
CA ASN A 27 -9.32 22.72 -0.35
C ASN A 27 -8.04 23.21 -1.04
N TYR A 28 -7.46 22.42 -1.92
CA TYR A 28 -6.30 22.80 -2.71
C TYR A 28 -6.65 23.92 -3.71
N GLY A 29 -7.76 23.78 -4.44
CA GLY A 29 -8.26 24.79 -5.37
C GLY A 29 -8.65 26.10 -4.69
N ALA A 30 -9.11 26.05 -3.44
CA ALA A 30 -9.43 27.21 -2.61
C ALA A 30 -8.20 27.85 -1.94
N GLY A 31 -6.99 27.31 -2.14
CA GLY A 31 -5.76 27.80 -1.50
C GLY A 31 -5.65 27.49 -0.01
N LEU A 32 -6.51 26.63 0.53
CA LEU A 32 -6.54 26.25 1.95
C LEU A 32 -5.54 25.12 2.24
N PHE A 33 -4.25 25.38 2.03
CA PHE A 33 -3.19 24.38 2.12
C PHE A 33 -3.03 23.74 3.51
N ALA A 34 -3.31 24.50 4.57
CA ALA A 34 -3.31 23.94 5.93
C ALA A 34 -4.33 22.79 6.08
N ARG A 35 -5.55 22.97 5.54
CA ARG A 35 -6.60 21.94 5.54
C ARG A 35 -6.24 20.74 4.69
N VAL A 36 -5.55 20.93 3.57
CA VAL A 36 -5.04 19.82 2.74
C VAL A 36 -4.07 18.96 3.55
N LYS A 37 -3.15 19.58 4.29
CA LYS A 37 -2.21 18.85 5.17
C LYS A 37 -2.91 18.12 6.30
N GLU A 38 -3.82 18.77 6.99
CA GLU A 38 -4.58 18.14 8.07
C GLU A 38 -5.38 16.96 7.56
N GLY A 39 -6.09 17.13 6.43
CA GLY A 39 -6.84 16.06 5.77
C GLY A 39 -5.96 14.90 5.35
N TYR A 40 -4.80 15.18 4.78
CA TYR A 40 -3.82 14.15 4.40
C TYR A 40 -3.36 13.33 5.62
N TRP A 41 -2.89 13.99 6.68
CA TRP A 41 -2.43 13.28 7.88
C TRP A 41 -3.55 12.56 8.61
N PHE A 42 -4.76 13.11 8.61
CA PHE A 42 -5.94 12.43 9.13
C PHE A 42 -6.22 11.13 8.36
N CYS A 43 -6.24 11.19 7.04
CA CYS A 43 -6.49 10.03 6.19
C CYS A 43 -5.35 8.99 6.28
N VAL A 44 -4.10 9.42 6.38
CA VAL A 44 -2.95 8.52 6.59
C VAL A 44 -3.08 7.78 7.93
N ARG A 45 -3.40 8.49 9.01
CA ARG A 45 -3.62 7.86 10.34
C ARG A 45 -4.79 6.90 10.33
N LEU A 46 -5.91 7.32 9.74
CA LEU A 46 -7.10 6.47 9.63
C LEU A 46 -6.81 5.22 8.79
N ALA A 47 -6.17 5.37 7.62
CA ALA A 47 -5.76 4.25 6.79
C ALA A 47 -4.81 3.31 7.53
N THR A 48 -3.83 3.86 8.25
CA THR A 48 -2.89 3.06 9.05
C THR A 48 -3.60 2.30 10.16
N CYS A 49 -4.51 2.93 10.90
CA CYS A 49 -5.31 2.25 11.93
C CYS A 49 -6.15 1.11 11.36
N VAL A 50 -6.85 1.35 10.25
CA VAL A 50 -7.65 0.33 9.57
C VAL A 50 -6.78 -0.82 9.09
N LEU A 51 -5.62 -0.51 8.50
CA LEU A 51 -4.68 -1.53 8.02
C LEU A 51 -4.05 -2.34 9.17
N VAL A 52 -3.74 -1.71 10.28
CA VAL A 52 -3.23 -2.42 11.48
C VAL A 52 -4.28 -3.40 11.99
N VAL A 53 -5.55 -2.97 12.11
CA VAL A 53 -6.63 -3.86 12.54
C VAL A 53 -6.80 -5.02 11.55
N LEU A 54 -6.83 -4.73 10.24
CA LEU A 54 -6.93 -5.76 9.21
C LEU A 54 -5.71 -6.69 9.21
N ALA A 55 -4.50 -6.16 9.36
CA ALA A 55 -3.28 -6.96 9.43
C ALA A 55 -3.30 -7.92 10.63
N VAL A 56 -3.74 -7.45 11.80
CA VAL A 56 -3.88 -8.30 12.99
C VAL A 56 -4.91 -9.39 12.77
N LEU A 57 -6.07 -9.06 12.21
CA LEU A 57 -7.11 -10.05 11.91
C LEU A 57 -6.61 -11.08 10.88
N LEU A 58 -5.97 -10.64 9.81
CA LEU A 58 -5.40 -11.53 8.79
C LEU A 58 -4.27 -12.38 9.35
N TRP A 59 -3.47 -11.85 10.27
CA TRP A 59 -2.41 -12.61 10.94
C TRP A 59 -2.96 -13.73 11.81
N VAL A 60 -3.96 -13.43 12.63
CA VAL A 60 -4.57 -14.40 13.55
C VAL A 60 -5.34 -15.48 12.80
N PHE A 61 -6.08 -15.08 11.76
CA PHE A 61 -6.91 -15.99 10.97
C PHE A 61 -6.23 -16.53 9.71
N ALA A 62 -4.91 -16.31 9.55
CA ALA A 62 -4.16 -16.72 8.37
C ALA A 62 -4.34 -18.20 8.00
N PRO A 63 -4.22 -19.18 8.93
CA PRO A 63 -4.42 -20.59 8.60
C PRO A 63 -5.83 -20.86 8.06
N GLN A 64 -6.86 -20.38 8.76
CA GLN A 64 -8.25 -20.60 8.37
C GLN A 64 -8.60 -19.96 7.04
N LEU A 65 -8.07 -18.77 6.79
CA LEU A 65 -8.29 -18.06 5.53
C LEU A 65 -7.64 -18.76 4.34
N VAL A 66 -6.46 -19.34 4.52
CA VAL A 66 -5.79 -20.08 3.45
C VAL A 66 -6.46 -21.44 3.22
N GLU A 67 -6.88 -22.12 4.28
CA GLU A 67 -7.60 -23.40 4.20
C GLU A 67 -8.94 -23.31 3.46
N ILE A 68 -9.68 -22.21 3.60
CA ILE A 68 -10.91 -21.96 2.83
C ILE A 68 -10.69 -22.04 1.32
N PHE A 69 -9.51 -21.62 0.86
CA PHE A 69 -9.19 -21.64 -0.57
C PHE A 69 -8.55 -22.95 -1.02
N ARG A 70 -7.79 -23.62 -0.14
CA ARG A 70 -7.14 -24.89 -0.44
C ARG A 70 -6.69 -25.61 0.83
N SER A 71 -7.03 -26.91 0.92
CA SER A 71 -6.76 -27.74 2.10
C SER A 71 -5.44 -28.52 2.02
N ASP A 72 -4.60 -28.28 1.02
CA ASP A 72 -3.30 -28.93 0.88
C ASP A 72 -2.31 -28.38 1.93
N PRO A 73 -1.78 -29.20 2.86
CA PRO A 73 -0.92 -28.73 3.93
C PRO A 73 0.34 -27.99 3.47
N ALA A 74 0.92 -28.38 2.34
CA ALA A 74 2.10 -27.72 1.78
C ALA A 74 1.76 -26.32 1.26
N VAL A 75 0.59 -26.15 0.63
CA VAL A 75 0.10 -24.87 0.13
C VAL A 75 -0.30 -23.96 1.30
N VAL A 76 -0.92 -24.53 2.34
CA VAL A 76 -1.30 -23.76 3.55
C VAL A 76 -0.05 -23.20 4.24
N ALA A 77 0.98 -24.00 4.44
CA ALA A 77 2.22 -23.54 5.09
C ALA A 77 2.87 -22.36 4.35
N VAL A 78 3.00 -22.45 3.03
CA VAL A 78 3.57 -21.38 2.19
C VAL A 78 2.65 -20.14 2.18
N GLY A 79 1.34 -20.37 2.07
CA GLY A 79 0.35 -19.28 2.04
C GLY A 79 0.29 -18.48 3.35
N VAL A 80 0.37 -19.16 4.50
CA VAL A 80 0.42 -18.54 5.82
C VAL A 80 1.69 -17.71 5.99
N ALA A 81 2.85 -18.27 5.62
CA ALA A 81 4.11 -17.53 5.69
C ALA A 81 4.09 -16.27 4.80
N ALA A 82 3.60 -16.38 3.57
CA ALA A 82 3.45 -15.29 2.64
C ALA A 82 2.48 -14.20 3.18
N LEU A 83 1.35 -14.63 3.75
CA LEU A 83 0.35 -13.73 4.32
C LEU A 83 0.93 -12.94 5.52
N HIS A 84 1.69 -13.60 6.38
CA HIS A 84 2.35 -12.94 7.51
C HIS A 84 3.35 -11.86 7.04
N ILE A 85 4.15 -12.15 6.02
CA ILE A 85 5.10 -11.19 5.44
C ILE A 85 4.34 -9.98 4.86
N GLN A 86 3.27 -10.21 4.12
CA GLN A 86 2.46 -9.14 3.55
C GLN A 86 1.72 -8.32 4.60
N CYS A 87 1.26 -8.93 5.69
CA CYS A 87 0.65 -8.19 6.80
C CYS A 87 1.60 -7.17 7.44
N CYS A 88 2.90 -7.46 7.49
CA CYS A 88 3.90 -6.51 8.00
C CYS A 88 4.05 -5.28 7.09
N THR A 89 3.93 -5.46 5.78
CA THR A 89 4.19 -4.39 4.80
C THR A 89 2.93 -3.66 4.36
N VAL A 90 1.75 -4.29 4.47
CA VAL A 90 0.47 -3.69 4.06
C VAL A 90 0.18 -2.36 4.78
N ILE A 91 0.66 -2.21 6.01
CA ILE A 91 0.51 -0.98 6.81
C ILE A 91 1.14 0.22 6.10
N LEU A 92 2.26 0.02 5.38
CA LEU A 92 2.95 1.06 4.63
C LEU A 92 2.15 1.51 3.40
N ASN A 93 1.26 0.65 2.89
CA ASN A 93 0.42 0.96 1.74
C ASN A 93 -0.53 2.13 2.00
N GLY A 94 -0.98 2.34 3.22
CA GLY A 94 -1.80 3.49 3.59
C GLY A 94 -1.11 4.81 3.24
N PHE A 95 0.14 4.95 3.63
CA PHE A 95 0.94 6.14 3.32
C PHE A 95 1.21 6.28 1.82
N ASN A 96 1.62 5.21 1.15
CA ASN A 96 1.91 5.20 -0.29
C ASN A 96 0.66 5.58 -1.11
N MET A 97 -0.49 4.99 -0.79
CA MET A 97 -1.75 5.24 -1.51
C MET A 97 -2.25 6.66 -1.30
N MET A 98 -2.28 7.14 -0.04
CA MET A 98 -2.73 8.50 0.26
C MET A 98 -1.82 9.55 -0.40
N GLY A 99 -0.49 9.33 -0.38
CA GLY A 99 0.48 10.19 -1.05
C GLY A 99 0.28 10.23 -2.56
N ASN A 100 0.06 9.08 -3.19
CA ASN A 100 -0.21 9.00 -4.63
C ASN A 100 -1.52 9.73 -5.00
N MET A 101 -2.60 9.50 -4.25
CA MET A 101 -3.90 10.12 -4.49
C MET A 101 -3.86 11.64 -4.27
N MET A 102 -3.13 12.12 -3.26
CA MET A 102 -2.94 13.55 -3.03
C MET A 102 -2.21 14.20 -4.21
N THR A 103 -1.13 13.60 -4.69
CA THR A 103 -0.36 14.14 -5.84
C THR A 103 -1.16 14.16 -7.13
N GLN A 104 -2.01 13.16 -7.37
CA GLN A 104 -2.95 13.16 -8.50
C GLN A 104 -3.93 14.34 -8.41
N THR A 105 -4.54 14.52 -7.25
CA THR A 105 -5.57 15.55 -7.02
C THR A 105 -5.00 16.97 -7.08
N MET A 106 -3.74 17.15 -6.68
CA MET A 106 -3.04 18.43 -6.77
C MET A 106 -2.59 18.80 -8.20
N GLY A 107 -2.96 18.02 -9.20
CA GLY A 107 -2.58 18.27 -10.60
C GLY A 107 -1.10 18.01 -10.89
N ARG A 108 -0.47 17.12 -10.13
CA ARG A 108 0.93 16.67 -10.35
C ARG A 108 0.98 15.20 -10.84
N PRO A 109 0.37 14.90 -11.98
CA PRO A 109 0.25 13.52 -12.47
C PRO A 109 1.62 12.88 -12.74
N GLY A 110 2.63 13.66 -13.09
CA GLY A 110 3.99 13.15 -13.32
C GLY A 110 4.60 12.49 -12.09
N ILE A 111 4.45 13.10 -10.90
CA ILE A 111 4.95 12.53 -9.65
C ILE A 111 4.11 11.29 -9.26
N ALA A 112 2.79 11.38 -9.39
CA ALA A 112 1.91 10.26 -9.09
C ALA A 112 2.20 9.05 -9.99
N SER A 113 2.39 9.28 -11.30
CA SER A 113 2.75 8.23 -12.26
C SER A 113 4.13 7.64 -11.96
N PHE A 114 5.09 8.48 -11.59
CA PHE A 114 6.43 8.01 -11.20
C PHE A 114 6.37 7.11 -9.96
N LEU A 115 5.64 7.51 -8.92
CA LEU A 115 5.50 6.70 -7.71
C LEU A 115 4.77 5.37 -7.99
N ALA A 116 3.75 5.39 -8.85
CA ALA A 116 3.05 4.18 -9.28
C ALA A 116 3.96 3.27 -10.11
N LEU A 117 4.76 3.84 -11.00
CA LEU A 117 5.74 3.10 -11.80
C LEU A 117 6.85 2.49 -10.93
N CYS A 118 7.33 3.23 -9.93
CA CYS A 118 8.29 2.69 -8.96
C CYS A 118 7.74 1.44 -8.28
N ARG A 119 6.49 1.51 -7.82
CA ARG A 119 5.86 0.42 -7.08
C ARG A 119 5.66 -0.83 -7.94
N GLN A 120 5.04 -0.70 -9.11
CA GLN A 120 4.61 -1.85 -9.92
C GLN A 120 5.58 -2.21 -11.07
N GLY A 121 6.40 -1.27 -11.50
CA GLY A 121 7.33 -1.48 -12.60
C GLY A 121 8.78 -1.56 -12.14
N LEU A 122 9.31 -0.44 -11.64
CA LEU A 122 10.75 -0.29 -11.41
C LEU A 122 11.28 -1.21 -10.30
N PHE A 123 10.52 -1.39 -9.21
CA PHE A 123 10.94 -2.24 -8.09
C PHE A 123 10.38 -3.66 -8.21
N LEU A 124 9.10 -3.80 -8.50
CA LEU A 124 8.46 -5.12 -8.53
C LEU A 124 9.03 -6.01 -9.65
N ALA A 125 9.21 -5.47 -10.87
CA ALA A 125 9.64 -6.27 -12.00
C ALA A 125 11.00 -6.96 -11.81
N PRO A 126 12.10 -6.27 -11.42
CA PRO A 126 13.37 -6.94 -11.17
C PRO A 126 13.32 -7.86 -9.95
N ILE A 127 12.60 -7.49 -8.91
CA ILE A 127 12.51 -8.28 -7.68
C ILE A 127 11.75 -9.58 -7.92
N VAL A 128 10.66 -9.55 -8.69
CA VAL A 128 9.89 -10.74 -9.09
C VAL A 128 10.70 -11.70 -9.97
N LEU A 129 11.71 -11.23 -10.66
CA LEU A 129 12.61 -12.09 -11.44
C LEU A 129 13.70 -12.73 -10.56
N ILE A 130 14.21 -11.99 -9.59
CA ILE A 130 15.36 -12.42 -8.76
C ILE A 130 14.92 -13.28 -7.56
N LEU A 131 13.93 -12.83 -6.79
CA LEU A 131 13.52 -13.52 -5.57
C LEU A 131 13.01 -14.95 -5.76
N PRO A 132 12.21 -15.26 -6.80
CA PRO A 132 11.77 -16.63 -7.02
C PRO A 132 12.91 -17.60 -7.35
N MET A 133 14.01 -17.10 -7.92
CA MET A 133 15.20 -17.92 -8.18
C MET A 133 15.88 -18.36 -6.88
N MET A 134 15.74 -17.60 -5.80
CA MET A 134 16.33 -17.89 -4.49
C MET A 134 15.35 -18.60 -3.53
N PHE A 135 14.07 -18.24 -3.55
CA PHE A 135 13.07 -18.66 -2.57
C PHE A 135 11.83 -19.34 -3.19
N GLY A 136 11.83 -19.61 -4.50
CA GLY A 136 10.74 -20.28 -5.19
C GLY A 136 9.42 -19.46 -5.11
N VAL A 137 8.31 -20.16 -4.82
CA VAL A 137 6.97 -19.53 -4.77
C VAL A 137 6.87 -18.46 -3.68
N LEU A 138 7.50 -18.63 -2.53
CA LEU A 138 7.58 -17.62 -1.47
C LEU A 138 8.26 -16.33 -1.97
N GLY A 139 9.26 -16.45 -2.84
CA GLY A 139 9.95 -15.30 -3.42
C GLY A 139 9.03 -14.39 -4.25
N VAL A 140 8.03 -14.95 -4.93
CA VAL A 140 7.03 -14.16 -5.66
C VAL A 140 6.18 -13.32 -4.72
N GLU A 141 5.73 -13.90 -3.62
CA GLU A 141 4.91 -13.20 -2.63
C GLU A 141 5.72 -12.17 -1.84
N MET A 142 6.99 -12.47 -1.52
CA MET A 142 7.90 -11.53 -0.88
C MET A 142 8.26 -10.34 -1.78
N ALA A 143 8.28 -10.52 -3.09
CA ALA A 143 8.61 -9.47 -4.04
C ALA A 143 7.67 -8.27 -3.92
N GLN A 144 6.37 -8.51 -3.71
CA GLN A 144 5.40 -7.45 -3.49
C GLN A 144 5.72 -6.66 -2.21
N SER A 145 6.02 -7.36 -1.12
CA SER A 145 6.36 -6.75 0.17
C SER A 145 7.63 -5.89 0.09
N VAL A 146 8.67 -6.38 -0.57
CA VAL A 146 9.92 -5.63 -0.78
C VAL A 146 9.68 -4.40 -1.65
N SER A 147 8.90 -4.54 -2.72
CA SER A 147 8.52 -3.41 -3.57
C SER A 147 7.74 -2.33 -2.80
N ASP A 148 6.82 -2.72 -1.93
CA ASP A 148 6.05 -1.79 -1.10
C ASP A 148 6.93 -1.01 -0.11
N VAL A 149 7.92 -1.67 0.51
CA VAL A 149 8.90 -1.03 1.40
C VAL A 149 9.78 -0.04 0.62
N LEU A 150 10.32 -0.45 -0.53
CA LEU A 150 11.15 0.44 -1.35
C LEU A 150 10.35 1.65 -1.85
N THR A 151 9.12 1.44 -2.26
CA THR A 151 8.22 2.54 -2.67
C THR A 151 7.94 3.48 -1.50
N PHE A 152 7.73 2.96 -0.30
CA PHE A 152 7.55 3.78 0.90
C PHE A 152 8.76 4.68 1.15
N LEU A 153 9.98 4.13 1.07
CA LEU A 153 11.21 4.89 1.25
C LEU A 153 11.37 6.01 0.21
N VAL A 154 10.97 5.75 -1.03
CA VAL A 154 10.98 6.77 -2.09
C VAL A 154 9.86 7.80 -1.89
N THR A 155 8.70 7.38 -1.44
CA THR A 155 7.54 8.26 -1.24
C THR A 155 7.78 9.29 -0.14
N ILE A 156 8.51 8.94 0.92
CA ILE A 156 8.78 9.84 2.05
C ILE A 156 9.40 11.19 1.61
N PRO A 157 10.52 11.22 0.87
CA PRO A 157 11.14 12.50 0.49
C PRO A 157 10.26 13.31 -0.45
N PHE A 158 9.54 12.66 -1.38
CA PHE A 158 8.59 13.35 -2.27
C PHE A 158 7.45 14.00 -1.48
N MET A 159 6.87 13.25 -0.53
CA MET A 159 5.78 13.77 0.29
C MET A 159 6.25 14.89 1.23
N ARG A 160 7.43 14.77 1.82
CA ARG A 160 8.03 15.85 2.63
C ARG A 160 8.20 17.11 1.81
N ARG A 161 8.71 17.01 0.59
CA ARG A 161 8.88 18.15 -0.31
C ARG A 161 7.54 18.79 -0.66
N ILE A 162 6.56 18.00 -1.08
CA ILE A 162 5.22 18.47 -1.43
C ILE A 162 4.54 19.16 -0.25
N LEU A 163 4.58 18.55 0.93
CA LEU A 163 4.01 19.11 2.15
C LEU A 163 4.73 20.39 2.60
N HIS A 164 6.00 20.55 2.27
CA HIS A 164 6.75 21.78 2.54
C HIS A 164 6.36 22.89 1.55
N GLU A 165 6.13 22.57 0.29
CA GLU A 165 5.67 23.50 -0.74
C GLU A 165 4.26 24.04 -0.47
N LEU A 166 3.44 23.35 0.31
CA LEU A 166 2.11 23.76 0.76
C LEU A 166 2.17 24.73 1.98
N ARG A 167 3.13 25.60 2.04
CA ARG A 167 3.22 26.65 3.09
C ARG A 167 2.57 27.94 2.68
#